data_e68a84e61f7f196747d0af87fc3d2e9a
#
_entry.id   e68a84e61f7f196747d0af87fc3d2e9a
#
_cell.length_a   1.000
_cell.length_b   1.000
_cell.length_c   1.000
_cell.angle_alpha   90.00
_cell.angle_beta   90.00
_cell.angle_gamma   90.00
#
_symmetry.space_group_name_H-M   'P 1'
#
loop_
_entity.id
_entity.type
_entity.pdbx_description
1 polymer ?
#
loop_
_entity_poly.entity_id
_entity_poly.type
_entity_poly.pdbx_seq_one_letter_code
_entity_poly.pdbx_strand_id
1 'polypeptide(L)'
;MLNNKVRHILITLIVLLSISIDQISKIWVRNNFESYNETSIIGDIFTLIKVENTGAFLGMGSELSEIPRVFLLIILPVVVLISITIYTYIDKTLDKISIIGFSLIIGGGVANIFD
;
A
#
# COMPACT_ATOMS: atom_id res chain seq x y z
N MET A 1 12.42 24.47 4.90
CA MET A 1 11.30 23.63 5.38
C MET A 1 9.97 24.15 4.87
N LEU A 2 9.07 23.25 4.56
CA LEU A 2 7.72 23.62 4.16
C LEU A 2 6.92 24.13 5.36
N ASN A 3 6.04 25.13 5.15
CA ASN A 3 5.14 25.53 6.21
C ASN A 3 4.08 24.42 6.48
N ASN A 4 3.40 24.50 7.62
CA ASN A 4 2.47 23.45 8.03
C ASN A 4 1.34 23.22 7.03
N LYS A 5 0.78 24.29 6.47
CA LYS A 5 -0.30 24.16 5.50
C LYS A 5 0.14 23.44 4.24
N VAL A 6 1.29 23.80 3.70
CA VAL A 6 1.86 23.15 2.51
C VAL A 6 2.22 21.69 2.80
N ARG A 7 2.81 21.43 3.98
CA ARG A 7 3.10 20.04 4.40
C ARG A 7 1.86 19.18 4.40
N HIS A 8 0.82 19.64 5.08
CA HIS A 8 -0.42 18.88 5.20
C HIS A 8 -1.07 18.63 3.84
N ILE A 9 -1.07 19.62 2.97
CA ILE A 9 -1.59 19.47 1.61
C ILE A 9 -0.76 18.45 0.84
N LEU A 10 0.55 18.55 0.90
CA LEU A 10 1.46 17.62 0.20
C LEU A 10 1.27 16.18 0.69
N ILE A 11 1.25 15.96 1.99
CA ILE A 11 1.03 14.64 2.59
C ILE A 11 -0.31 14.07 2.09
N THR A 12 -1.37 14.84 2.23
CA THR A 12 -2.72 14.39 1.87
C THR A 12 -2.82 14.07 0.38
N LEU A 13 -2.26 14.91 -0.48
CA LEU A 13 -2.27 14.66 -1.93
C LEU A 13 -1.51 13.39 -2.29
N ILE A 14 -0.33 13.18 -1.72
CA ILE A 14 0.47 12.00 -2.02
C ILE A 14 -0.25 10.73 -1.54
N VAL A 15 -0.83 10.77 -0.34
CA VAL A 15 -1.58 9.63 0.20
C VAL A 15 -2.77 9.30 -0.71
N LEU A 16 -3.57 10.29 -1.08
CA LEU A 16 -4.75 10.07 -1.92
C LEU A 16 -4.37 9.57 -3.32
N LEU A 17 -3.33 10.13 -3.92
CA LEU A 17 -2.86 9.69 -5.23
C LEU A 17 -2.32 8.26 -5.17
N SER A 18 -1.58 7.92 -4.12
CA SER A 18 -1.04 6.56 -3.94
C SER A 18 -2.16 5.54 -3.80
N ILE A 19 -3.17 5.82 -2.99
CA ILE A 19 -4.32 4.94 -2.83
C ILE A 19 -5.06 4.77 -4.15
N SER A 20 -5.29 5.88 -4.86
CA SER A 20 -6.02 5.86 -6.13
C SER A 20 -5.29 5.03 -7.18
N ILE A 21 -4.00 5.25 -7.36
CA ILE A 21 -3.19 4.51 -8.33
C ILE A 21 -3.19 3.01 -7.99
N ASP A 22 -3.00 2.68 -6.73
CA ASP A 22 -2.98 1.28 -6.28
C ASP A 22 -4.31 0.59 -6.55
N GLN A 23 -5.42 1.19 -6.12
CA GLN A 23 -6.75 0.59 -6.28
C GLN A 23 -7.19 0.51 -7.74
N ILE A 24 -6.92 1.54 -8.52
CA ILE A 24 -7.23 1.54 -9.95
C ILE A 24 -6.43 0.46 -10.68
N SER A 25 -5.14 0.34 -10.37
CA SER A 25 -4.29 -0.70 -10.96
C SER A 25 -4.81 -2.10 -10.65
N LYS A 26 -5.23 -2.34 -9.41
CA LYS A 26 -5.78 -3.63 -8.98
C LYS A 26 -7.09 -3.95 -9.67
N ILE A 27 -7.98 -2.96 -9.81
CA ILE A 27 -9.24 -3.14 -10.54
C ILE A 27 -8.95 -3.47 -12.00
N TRP A 28 -8.03 -2.76 -12.62
CA TRP A 28 -7.64 -3.01 -14.00
C TRP A 28 -7.10 -4.42 -14.19
N VAL A 29 -6.24 -4.89 -13.30
CA VAL A 29 -5.69 -6.24 -13.35
C VAL A 29 -6.79 -7.30 -13.20
N ARG A 30 -7.70 -7.10 -12.24
CA ARG A 30 -8.82 -8.04 -12.04
C ARG A 30 -9.71 -8.16 -13.25
N ASN A 31 -9.92 -7.06 -13.99
CA ASN A 31 -10.83 -7.03 -15.12
C ASN A 31 -10.19 -7.47 -16.44
N ASN A 32 -8.87 -7.41 -16.57
CA ASN A 32 -8.16 -7.65 -17.83
C ASN A 32 -7.30 -8.90 -17.83
N PHE A 33 -7.04 -9.50 -16.68
CA PHE A 33 -6.24 -10.73 -16.56
C PHE A 33 -7.01 -11.80 -15.79
N GLU A 34 -6.93 -13.04 -16.27
CA GLU A 34 -7.46 -14.18 -15.52
C GLU A 34 -6.43 -14.63 -14.48
N SER A 35 -6.94 -15.10 -13.32
CA SER A 35 -6.08 -15.59 -12.24
C SER A 35 -5.25 -16.78 -12.70
N TYR A 36 -3.96 -16.76 -12.38
CA TYR A 36 -2.97 -17.80 -12.69
C TYR A 36 -2.69 -18.01 -14.18
N ASN A 37 -3.29 -17.21 -15.08
CA ASN A 37 -2.94 -17.24 -16.48
C ASN A 37 -1.74 -16.33 -16.74
N GLU A 38 -0.79 -16.82 -17.53
CA GLU A 38 0.42 -16.07 -17.88
C GLU A 38 0.15 -15.19 -19.10
N THR A 39 0.64 -13.96 -19.05
CA THR A 39 0.64 -13.06 -20.21
C THR A 39 2.10 -12.72 -20.53
N SER A 40 2.53 -13.11 -21.73
CA SER A 40 3.88 -12.85 -22.18
C SER A 40 4.04 -11.38 -22.59
N ILE A 41 5.09 -10.73 -22.09
CA ILE A 41 5.41 -9.34 -22.43
C ILE A 41 6.58 -9.27 -23.40
N ILE A 42 7.67 -9.98 -23.12
CA ILE A 42 8.88 -10.00 -23.96
C ILE A 42 9.15 -11.47 -24.33
N GLY A 43 8.39 -11.96 -25.32
CA GLY A 43 8.48 -13.36 -25.71
C GLY A 43 8.34 -14.27 -24.50
N ASP A 44 9.17 -15.32 -24.41
CA ASP A 44 9.16 -16.24 -23.28
C ASP A 44 10.04 -15.77 -22.11
N ILE A 45 10.67 -14.61 -22.23
CA ILE A 45 11.62 -14.11 -21.24
C ILE A 45 10.90 -13.43 -20.07
N PHE A 46 9.81 -12.70 -20.37
CA PHE A 46 9.09 -11.94 -19.37
C PHE A 46 7.59 -12.19 -19.50
N THR A 47 6.99 -12.74 -18.43
CA THR A 47 5.55 -13.03 -18.39
C THR A 47 4.88 -12.35 -17.20
N LEU A 48 3.59 -12.03 -17.34
CA LEU A 48 2.76 -11.56 -16.23
C LEU A 48 1.83 -12.67 -15.77
N ILE A 49 1.77 -12.88 -14.46
CA ILE A 49 0.84 -13.82 -13.85
C ILE A 49 -0.02 -13.05 -12.85
N LYS A 50 -1.34 -13.16 -12.97
CA LYS A 50 -2.24 -12.61 -11.96
C LYS A 50 -2.38 -13.61 -10.82
N VAL A 51 -1.96 -13.19 -9.61
CA VAL A 51 -2.07 -14.00 -8.40
C VAL A 51 -2.78 -13.17 -7.33
N GLU A 52 -3.76 -13.76 -6.68
CA GLU A 52 -4.43 -13.12 -5.55
C GLU A 52 -3.74 -13.53 -4.25
N ASN A 53 -3.41 -12.52 -3.43
CA ASN A 53 -2.75 -12.75 -2.16
C ASN A 53 -3.78 -12.97 -1.06
N THR A 54 -3.80 -14.16 -0.46
CA THR A 54 -4.71 -14.53 0.64
C THR A 54 -4.13 -14.22 2.02
N GLY A 55 -2.89 -13.72 2.08
CA GLY A 55 -2.24 -13.26 3.31
C GLY A 55 -1.33 -12.09 2.98
N ALA A 56 -0.82 -11.40 4.00
CA ALA A 56 0.12 -10.29 3.79
C ALA A 56 1.51 -10.83 3.43
N PHE A 57 2.36 -9.99 2.90
CA PHE A 57 3.76 -10.30 2.58
C PHE A 57 3.91 -11.64 1.87
N LEU A 58 3.52 -11.68 0.61
CA LEU A 58 3.66 -12.86 -0.23
C LEU A 58 2.89 -14.08 0.30
N GLY A 59 1.81 -13.85 1.02
CA GLY A 59 0.97 -14.92 1.55
C GLY A 59 1.48 -15.58 2.82
N MET A 60 2.46 -15.00 3.49
CA MET A 60 3.07 -15.59 4.70
C MET A 60 2.08 -15.84 5.83
N GLY A 61 0.99 -15.06 5.89
CA GLY A 61 -0.01 -15.22 6.93
C GLY A 61 -1.14 -16.19 6.61
N SER A 62 -1.15 -16.78 5.41
CA SER A 62 -2.29 -17.56 4.95
C SER A 62 -2.47 -18.90 5.71
N GLU A 63 -1.43 -19.43 6.34
CA GLU A 63 -1.50 -20.67 7.11
C GLU A 63 -1.87 -20.46 8.58
N LEU A 64 -1.96 -19.21 9.04
CA LEU A 64 -2.34 -18.92 10.42
C LEU A 64 -3.82 -19.19 10.63
N SER A 65 -4.19 -19.58 11.87
CA SER A 65 -5.58 -19.64 12.27
C SER A 65 -6.22 -18.25 12.20
N GLU A 66 -7.55 -18.19 12.20
CA GLU A 66 -8.30 -16.96 11.94
C GLU A 66 -7.95 -15.81 12.88
N ILE A 67 -7.92 -16.04 14.20
CA ILE A 67 -7.69 -14.99 15.18
C ILE A 67 -6.28 -14.41 15.08
N PRO A 68 -5.19 -15.19 15.09
CA PRO A 68 -3.85 -14.65 14.88
C PRO A 68 -3.67 -13.99 13.52
N ARG A 69 -4.32 -14.50 12.49
CA ARG A 69 -4.26 -13.89 11.15
C ARG A 69 -4.88 -12.50 11.16
N VAL A 70 -6.09 -12.34 11.71
CA VAL A 70 -6.75 -11.04 11.79
C VAL A 70 -5.90 -10.05 12.57
N PHE A 71 -5.34 -10.48 13.70
CA PHE A 71 -4.47 -9.62 14.50
C PHE A 71 -3.24 -9.17 13.71
N LEU A 72 -2.50 -10.10 13.11
CA LEU A 72 -1.25 -9.78 12.42
C LEU A 72 -1.45 -9.05 11.09
N LEU A 73 -2.52 -9.36 10.36
CA LEU A 73 -2.69 -8.85 9.01
C LEU A 73 -3.58 -7.61 8.93
N ILE A 74 -4.37 -7.34 9.96
CA ILE A 74 -5.28 -6.20 9.98
C ILE A 74 -4.99 -5.26 11.15
N ILE A 75 -5.04 -5.76 12.37
CA ILE A 75 -4.94 -4.90 13.57
C ILE A 75 -3.55 -4.29 13.68
N LEU A 76 -2.50 -5.10 13.60
CA LEU A 76 -1.14 -4.60 13.71
C LEU A 76 -0.78 -3.61 12.60
N PRO A 77 -1.03 -3.88 11.32
CA PRO A 77 -0.79 -2.89 10.28
C PRO A 77 -1.58 -1.60 10.47
N VAL A 78 -2.82 -1.66 10.91
CA VAL A 78 -3.63 -0.46 11.18
C VAL A 78 -2.98 0.38 12.29
N VAL A 79 -2.56 -0.24 13.38
CA VAL A 79 -1.89 0.47 14.49
C VAL A 79 -0.61 1.14 14.02
N VAL A 80 0.20 0.43 13.24
CA VAL A 80 1.45 0.98 12.70
C VAL A 80 1.16 2.15 11.77
N LEU A 81 0.17 2.03 10.88
CA LEU A 81 -0.20 3.09 9.95
C LEU A 81 -0.74 4.33 10.65
N ILE A 82 -1.57 4.16 11.67
CA ILE A 82 -2.06 5.29 12.48
C ILE A 82 -0.88 6.00 13.13
N SER A 83 0.07 5.25 13.69
CA SER A 83 1.24 5.83 14.34
C SER A 83 2.11 6.61 13.35
N ILE A 84 2.38 6.05 12.18
CA ILE A 84 3.17 6.72 11.14
C ILE A 84 2.44 7.96 10.63
N THR A 85 1.13 7.89 10.45
CA THR A 85 0.33 9.02 9.99
C THR A 85 0.41 10.18 10.98
N ILE A 86 0.18 9.91 12.26
CA ILE A 86 0.27 10.92 13.30
C ILE A 86 1.67 11.54 13.33
N TYR A 87 2.70 10.71 13.32
CA TYR A 87 4.09 11.17 13.32
C TYR A 87 4.38 12.09 12.13
N THR A 88 3.95 11.71 10.92
CA THR A 88 4.21 12.48 9.71
C THR A 88 3.55 13.84 9.72
N TYR A 89 2.33 13.93 10.26
CA TYR A 89 1.62 15.20 10.36
C TYR A 89 2.14 16.11 11.47
N ILE A 90 2.65 15.53 12.57
CA ILE A 90 3.04 16.29 13.76
C ILE A 90 4.50 16.74 13.69
N ASP A 91 5.42 15.88 13.23
CA ASP A 91 6.85 16.21 13.27
C ASP A 91 7.21 17.25 12.22
N LYS A 92 7.45 18.47 12.68
CA LYS A 92 7.78 19.61 11.82
C LYS A 92 9.23 19.62 11.34
N THR A 93 10.05 18.71 11.85
CA THR A 93 11.48 18.65 11.49
C THR A 93 11.76 17.81 10.26
N LEU A 94 10.74 17.11 9.74
CA LEU A 94 10.91 16.26 8.58
C LEU A 94 11.23 17.08 7.33
N ASP A 95 12.22 16.63 6.58
CA ASP A 95 12.56 17.23 5.29
C ASP A 95 11.56 16.77 4.20
N LYS A 96 11.63 17.42 3.04
CA LYS A 96 10.69 17.14 1.94
C LYS A 96 10.75 15.69 1.48
N ILE A 97 11.94 15.12 1.37
CA ILE A 97 12.12 13.73 0.91
C ILE A 97 11.50 12.76 1.90
N SER A 98 11.71 12.98 3.20
CA SER A 98 11.10 12.15 4.24
C SER A 98 9.57 12.26 4.23
N ILE A 99 9.02 13.45 4.04
CA ILE A 99 7.59 13.66 3.93
C ILE A 99 7.01 12.86 2.76
N ILE A 100 7.67 12.92 1.60
CA ILE A 100 7.23 12.16 0.43
C ILE A 100 7.30 10.66 0.71
N GLY A 101 8.39 10.18 1.28
CA GLY A 101 8.56 8.76 1.61
C GLY A 101 7.52 8.24 2.59
N PHE A 102 7.30 8.94 3.70
CA PHE A 102 6.29 8.54 4.67
C PHE A 102 4.88 8.60 4.09
N SER A 103 4.59 9.60 3.26
CA SER A 103 3.28 9.72 2.61
C SER A 103 3.00 8.56 1.67
N LEU A 104 4.01 8.11 0.93
CA LEU A 104 3.90 6.93 0.06
C LEU A 104 3.68 5.65 0.88
N ILE A 105 4.37 5.51 2.02
CA ILE A 105 4.16 4.38 2.92
C ILE A 105 2.74 4.37 3.46
N ILE A 106 2.23 5.52 3.88
CA ILE A 106 0.87 5.64 4.39
C ILE A 106 -0.14 5.26 3.30
N GLY A 107 0.00 5.84 2.11
CA GLY A 107 -0.89 5.56 1.00
C GLY A 107 -0.89 4.10 0.57
N GLY A 108 0.28 3.53 0.40
CA GLY A 108 0.43 2.12 0.04
C GLY A 108 -0.10 1.18 1.12
N GLY A 109 0.16 1.50 2.38
CA GLY A 109 -0.32 0.70 3.51
C GLY A 109 -1.83 0.72 3.64
N VAL A 110 -2.44 1.91 3.51
CA VAL A 110 -3.91 2.03 3.53
C VAL A 110 -4.53 1.24 2.38
N ALA A 111 -3.97 1.36 1.18
CA ALA A 111 -4.47 0.64 0.03
C ALA A 111 -4.41 -0.89 0.23
N ASN A 112 -3.33 -1.39 0.84
CA ASN A 112 -3.21 -2.81 1.15
C ASN A 112 -4.26 -3.30 2.14
N ILE A 113 -4.67 -2.47 3.09
CA ILE A 113 -5.69 -2.85 4.07
C ILE A 113 -7.05 -3.03 3.39
N PHE A 114 -7.35 -2.28 2.34
CA PHE A 114 -8.58 -2.44 1.58
C PHE A 114 -8.64 -3.73 0.75
N ASP A 115 -7.53 -4.42 0.62
CA ASP A 115 -7.49 -5.70 -0.12
C ASP A 115 -7.82 -6.92 0.83
#